data_47d5b120eb9c0a96cde1ecff49dc2fa8
#
_entry.id   47d5b120eb9c0a96cde1ecff49dc2fa8
#
_cell.length_a   1.000
_cell.length_b   1.000
_cell.length_c   1.000
_cell.angle_alpha   90.00
_cell.angle_beta   90.00
_cell.angle_gamma   90.00
#
_symmetry.space_group_name_H-M   'P 1'
#
loop_
_entity.id
_entity.type
_entity.pdbx_description
1 polymer ?
#
loop_
_entity_poly.entity_id
_entity_poly.type
_entity_poly.pdbx_seq_one_letter_code
_entity_poly.pdbx_strand_id
1 'polypeptide(L)'
;MCAGYWSILDTTFVFDFPPPRDCVPRVTIVFALLYLLLLLYFLTLLLRMVFDWIQVFARDWRPKGAALISASFVYRLTDPPLRKLRALIPPLRIGTVALDIGFILLLFVVGIGMSLTKSFVN
;
A
#
# COMPACT_ATOMS: atom_id res chain seq x y z
N MET A 1 -0.12 16.61 -29.41
CA MET A 1 0.88 17.67 -29.49
C MET A 1 1.45 18.11 -28.14
N CYS A 2 1.35 17.29 -27.12
CA CYS A 2 1.97 17.55 -25.82
C CYS A 2 3.42 17.04 -25.69
N ALA A 3 3.98 16.42 -26.73
CA ALA A 3 5.34 15.85 -26.71
C ALA A 3 6.46 16.88 -26.86
N GLY A 4 6.15 18.12 -27.22
CA GLY A 4 7.18 19.16 -27.48
C GLY A 4 7.53 20.05 -26.29
N TYR A 5 6.84 19.90 -25.16
CA TYR A 5 7.02 20.81 -24.02
C TYR A 5 8.15 20.39 -23.07
N TRP A 6 8.55 19.14 -23.13
CA TRP A 6 9.55 18.58 -22.21
C TRP A 6 11.01 18.79 -22.62
N SER A 7 11.24 19.25 -23.85
CA SER A 7 12.60 19.37 -24.41
C SER A 7 13.35 20.66 -24.02
N ILE A 8 12.70 21.64 -23.41
CA ILE A 8 13.28 22.96 -23.19
C ILE A 8 13.58 23.26 -21.71
N LEU A 9 13.10 22.45 -20.77
CA LEU A 9 13.19 22.76 -19.34
C LEU A 9 14.09 21.81 -18.53
N ASP A 10 15.00 21.11 -19.18
CA ASP A 10 15.81 20.04 -18.55
C ASP A 10 17.05 20.54 -17.80
N THR A 11 17.14 21.82 -17.47
CA THR A 11 18.32 22.30 -16.73
C THR A 11 17.99 23.44 -15.77
N THR A 12 17.39 23.24 -14.68
CA THR A 12 17.31 24.10 -13.50
C THR A 12 15.88 24.38 -13.03
N PHE A 13 15.60 23.91 -11.84
CA PHE A 13 14.39 24.10 -11.07
C PHE A 13 13.18 23.24 -11.46
N VAL A 14 13.14 22.06 -10.83
CA VAL A 14 11.94 21.24 -10.71
C VAL A 14 10.91 21.95 -9.82
N PHE A 15 10.20 22.91 -10.42
CA PHE A 15 8.87 23.22 -9.94
C PHE A 15 7.94 22.23 -10.60
N ASP A 16 7.46 21.28 -9.83
CA ASP A 16 6.46 20.30 -10.21
C ASP A 16 5.13 21.03 -10.50
N PHE A 17 5.08 21.70 -11.68
CA PHE A 17 3.83 22.24 -12.19
C PHE A 17 2.99 21.06 -12.68
N PRO A 18 1.80 20.84 -12.10
CA PRO A 18 0.91 19.83 -12.63
C PRO A 18 0.64 20.12 -14.10
N PRO A 19 0.72 19.12 -14.99
CA PRO A 19 0.44 19.31 -16.41
C PRO A 19 -0.96 19.88 -16.59
N PRO A 20 -1.20 20.72 -17.62
CA PRO A 20 -2.50 21.28 -17.90
C PRO A 20 -3.53 20.15 -18.00
N ARG A 21 -4.64 20.31 -17.32
CA ARG A 21 -5.69 19.26 -17.13
C ARG A 21 -6.22 18.69 -18.45
N ASP A 22 -6.00 19.38 -19.53
CA ASP A 22 -6.52 19.01 -20.87
C ASP A 22 -5.65 18.00 -21.62
N CYS A 23 -4.45 17.71 -21.12
CA CYS A 23 -3.50 16.80 -21.75
C CYS A 23 -3.31 15.47 -21.00
N VAL A 24 -4.10 15.20 -19.96
CA VAL A 24 -3.97 13.94 -19.21
C VAL A 24 -4.66 12.82 -20.00
N PRO A 25 -3.92 11.88 -20.56
CA PRO A 25 -4.54 10.76 -21.26
C PRO A 25 -5.39 9.95 -20.28
N ARG A 26 -6.51 9.41 -20.72
CA ARG A 26 -7.41 8.58 -19.89
C ARG A 26 -6.66 7.45 -19.17
N VAL A 27 -5.61 6.94 -19.79
CA VAL A 27 -4.73 5.92 -19.22
C VAL A 27 -4.04 6.41 -17.95
N THR A 28 -3.53 7.64 -17.93
CA THR A 28 -2.88 8.23 -16.76
C THR A 28 -3.83 8.36 -15.58
N ILE A 29 -5.09 8.71 -15.83
CA ILE A 29 -6.13 8.79 -14.78
C ILE A 29 -6.38 7.41 -14.16
N VAL A 30 -6.48 6.36 -14.97
CA VAL A 30 -6.66 4.99 -14.50
C VAL A 30 -5.48 4.54 -13.62
N PHE A 31 -4.25 4.79 -14.06
CA PHE A 31 -3.06 4.46 -13.27
C PHE A 31 -2.94 5.30 -12.00
N ALA A 32 -3.35 6.57 -12.04
CA ALA A 32 -3.38 7.42 -10.85
C ALA A 32 -4.40 6.91 -9.81
N LEU A 33 -5.58 6.50 -10.25
CA LEU A 33 -6.58 5.88 -9.38
C LEU A 33 -6.10 4.55 -8.82
N LEU A 34 -5.46 3.73 -9.65
CA LEU A 34 -4.87 2.47 -9.22
C LEU A 34 -3.77 2.70 -8.16
N TYR A 35 -2.91 3.68 -8.38
CA TYR A 35 -1.90 4.07 -7.40
C TYR A 35 -2.53 4.51 -6.07
N LEU A 36 -3.58 5.32 -6.12
CA LEU A 36 -4.30 5.76 -4.93
C LEU A 36 -4.91 4.58 -4.16
N LEU A 37 -5.52 3.62 -4.86
CA LEU A 37 -6.07 2.41 -4.25
C LEU A 37 -4.98 1.56 -3.60
N LEU A 38 -3.85 1.37 -4.28
CA LEU A 38 -2.69 0.66 -3.75
C LEU A 38 -2.11 1.37 -2.52
N LEU A 39 -2.04 2.71 -2.54
CA LEU A 39 -1.58 3.51 -1.42
C LEU A 39 -2.49 3.33 -0.19
N LEU A 40 -3.81 3.43 -0.37
CA LEU A 40 -4.77 3.20 0.71
C LEU A 40 -4.67 1.77 1.26
N TYR A 41 -4.51 0.80 0.38
CA TYR A 41 -4.32 -0.58 0.78
C TYR A 41 -3.01 -0.78 1.55
N PHE A 42 -1.92 -0.17 1.10
CA PHE A 42 -0.63 -0.18 1.80
C PHE A 42 -0.73 0.43 3.22
N LEU A 43 -1.41 1.57 3.35
CA LEU A 43 -1.67 2.19 4.66
C LEU A 43 -2.50 1.27 5.57
N THR A 44 -3.47 0.56 5.01
CA THR A 44 -4.26 -0.43 5.75
C THR A 44 -3.40 -1.58 6.27
N LEU A 45 -2.44 -2.05 5.47
CA LEU A 45 -1.47 -3.06 5.90
C LEU A 45 -0.56 -2.55 7.03
N LEU A 46 -0.08 -1.30 6.93
CA LEU A 46 0.71 -0.69 8.00
C LEU A 46 -0.10 -0.56 9.30
N LEU A 47 -1.35 -0.15 9.20
CA LEU A 47 -2.22 -0.06 10.36
C LEU A 47 -2.44 -1.43 11.01
N ARG A 48 -2.62 -2.48 10.21
CA ARG A 48 -2.68 -3.85 10.70
C ARG A 48 -1.41 -4.24 11.45
N MET A 49 -0.24 -3.92 10.90
CA MET A 49 1.04 -4.18 11.54
C MET A 49 1.13 -3.51 12.92
N VAL A 50 0.68 -2.26 13.03
CA VAL A 50 0.63 -1.54 14.31
C VAL A 50 -0.29 -2.26 15.31
N PHE A 51 -1.46 -2.71 14.89
CA PHE A 51 -2.37 -3.47 15.76
C PHE A 51 -1.78 -4.80 16.23
N ASP A 52 -1.09 -5.51 15.34
CA ASP A 52 -0.43 -6.76 15.69
C ASP A 52 0.69 -6.51 16.73
N TRP A 53 1.46 -5.43 16.57
CA TRP A 53 2.47 -5.03 17.55
C TRP A 53 1.87 -4.65 18.90
N ILE A 54 0.79 -3.88 18.91
CA ILE A 54 0.10 -3.51 20.16
C ILE A 54 -0.35 -4.76 20.90
N GLN A 55 -0.87 -5.77 20.21
CA GLN A 55 -1.29 -7.03 20.82
C GLN A 55 -0.11 -7.83 21.40
N VAL A 56 1.08 -7.72 20.81
CA VAL A 56 2.30 -8.37 21.32
C VAL A 56 2.82 -7.66 22.58
N PHE A 57 2.85 -6.32 22.57
CA PHE A 57 3.40 -5.53 23.68
C PHE A 57 2.41 -5.34 24.83
N ALA A 58 1.13 -5.24 24.53
CA ALA A 58 0.07 -5.01 25.50
C ALA A 58 -0.93 -6.18 25.47
N ARG A 59 -0.57 -7.30 26.08
CA ARG A 59 -1.41 -8.53 26.13
C ARG A 59 -2.78 -8.32 26.75
N ASP A 60 -2.89 -7.37 27.68
CA ASP A 60 -4.14 -7.05 28.37
C ASP A 60 -4.98 -5.98 27.66
N TRP A 61 -4.42 -5.39 26.58
CA TRP A 61 -5.13 -4.37 25.83
C TRP A 61 -6.16 -5.01 24.89
N ARG A 62 -7.42 -4.74 25.18
CA ARG A 62 -8.53 -5.15 24.31
C ARG A 62 -9.06 -3.91 23.59
N PRO A 63 -9.04 -3.89 22.25
CA PRO A 63 -9.61 -2.78 21.50
C PRO A 63 -11.10 -2.65 21.82
N LYS A 64 -11.54 -1.45 22.21
CA LYS A 64 -12.94 -1.14 22.52
C LYS A 64 -13.43 0.00 21.63
N GLY A 65 -14.73 -0.01 21.30
CA GLY A 65 -15.36 1.08 20.53
C GLY A 65 -14.79 1.25 19.14
N ALA A 66 -14.37 2.47 18.78
CA ALA A 66 -13.87 2.82 17.44
C ALA A 66 -12.62 2.01 17.02
N ALA A 67 -11.73 1.69 17.97
CA ALA A 67 -10.55 0.87 17.70
C ALA A 67 -10.93 -0.56 17.30
N LEU A 68 -11.98 -1.12 17.88
CA LEU A 68 -12.49 -2.45 17.51
C LEU A 68 -13.07 -2.45 16.09
N ILE A 69 -13.83 -1.41 15.74
CA ILE A 69 -14.45 -1.28 14.40
C ILE A 69 -13.36 -1.11 13.34
N SER A 70 -12.38 -0.24 13.57
CA SER A 70 -11.27 -0.03 12.63
C SER A 70 -10.42 -1.29 12.48
N ALA A 71 -10.08 -1.98 13.55
CA ALA A 71 -9.39 -3.24 13.52
C ALA A 71 -10.15 -4.31 12.70
N SER A 72 -11.46 -4.47 12.97
CA SER A 72 -12.31 -5.42 12.24
C SER A 72 -12.35 -5.12 10.73
N PHE A 73 -12.42 -3.85 10.36
CA PHE A 73 -12.43 -3.43 8.96
C PHE A 73 -11.07 -3.73 8.28
N VAL A 74 -9.97 -3.37 8.94
CA VAL A 74 -8.62 -3.64 8.46
C VAL A 74 -8.40 -5.14 8.26
N TYR A 75 -8.78 -5.97 9.23
CA TYR A 75 -8.64 -7.42 9.14
C TYR A 75 -9.50 -8.01 8.02
N ARG A 76 -10.72 -7.55 7.83
CA ARG A 76 -11.58 -8.01 6.74
C ARG A 76 -11.02 -7.70 5.34
N LEU A 77 -10.38 -6.56 5.17
CA LEU A 77 -9.76 -6.17 3.90
C LEU A 77 -8.46 -6.93 3.63
N THR A 78 -7.70 -7.22 4.67
CA THR A 78 -6.37 -7.83 4.51
C THR A 78 -6.39 -9.35 4.60
N ASP A 79 -7.37 -9.95 5.26
CA ASP A 79 -7.46 -11.40 5.44
C ASP A 79 -7.61 -12.22 4.14
N PRO A 80 -8.43 -11.80 3.13
CA PRO A 80 -8.59 -12.60 1.92
C PRO A 80 -7.29 -12.87 1.17
N PRO A 81 -6.45 -11.86 0.83
CA PRO A 81 -5.18 -12.11 0.16
C PRO A 81 -4.17 -12.83 1.06
N LEU A 82 -4.18 -12.52 2.36
CA LEU A 82 -3.30 -13.16 3.33
C LEU A 82 -3.59 -14.66 3.49
N ARG A 83 -4.85 -15.06 3.50
CA ARG A 83 -5.22 -16.48 3.54
C ARG A 83 -4.67 -17.25 2.35
N LYS A 84 -4.72 -16.66 1.16
CA LYS A 84 -4.16 -17.26 -0.06
C LYS A 84 -2.64 -17.40 0.04
N LEU A 85 -1.95 -16.36 0.53
CA LEU A 85 -0.51 -16.42 0.72
C LEU A 85 -0.10 -17.41 1.82
N ARG A 86 -0.82 -17.46 2.93
CA ARG A 86 -0.57 -18.43 4.00
C ARG A 86 -0.78 -19.86 3.59
N ALA A 87 -1.68 -20.11 2.64
CA ALA A 87 -1.86 -21.44 2.06
C ALA A 87 -0.66 -21.90 1.23
N LEU A 88 0.05 -20.94 0.62
CA LEU A 88 1.26 -21.17 -0.17
C LEU A 88 2.51 -21.25 0.70
N ILE A 89 2.60 -20.43 1.73
CA ILE A 89 3.77 -20.32 2.62
C ILE A 89 3.29 -20.48 4.06
N PRO A 90 3.59 -21.59 4.75
CA PRO A 90 3.21 -21.78 6.13
C PRO A 90 3.93 -20.74 7.03
N PRO A 91 3.26 -20.22 8.08
CA PRO A 91 3.85 -19.27 8.99
C PRO A 91 5.02 -19.91 9.75
N LEU A 92 6.17 -19.26 9.72
CA LEU A 92 7.33 -19.68 10.51
C LEU A 92 7.17 -19.19 11.96
N ARG A 93 7.05 -20.12 12.87
CA ARG A 93 7.09 -19.84 14.30
C ARG A 93 8.53 -19.87 14.78
N ILE A 94 9.08 -18.72 15.09
CA ILE A 94 10.41 -18.60 15.71
C ILE A 94 10.18 -18.26 17.18
N GLY A 95 10.24 -19.26 18.05
CA GLY A 95 10.06 -19.12 19.49
C GLY A 95 8.64 -18.64 19.87
N THR A 96 8.55 -17.58 20.67
CA THR A 96 7.28 -16.99 21.14
C THR A 96 6.65 -16.02 20.15
N VAL A 97 7.38 -15.61 19.09
CA VAL A 97 6.91 -14.66 18.08
C VAL A 97 6.52 -15.40 16.82
N ALA A 98 5.26 -15.31 16.43
CA ALA A 98 4.80 -15.79 15.13
C ALA A 98 5.08 -14.71 14.08
N LEU A 99 6.15 -14.87 13.31
CA LEU A 99 6.44 -14.03 12.15
C LEU A 99 5.56 -14.46 10.99
N ASP A 100 4.67 -13.59 10.58
CA ASP A 100 3.81 -13.81 9.42
C ASP A 100 4.54 -13.43 8.13
N ILE A 101 5.26 -14.41 7.56
CA ILE A 101 5.99 -14.23 6.30
C ILE A 101 5.02 -13.86 5.16
N GLY A 102 3.81 -14.41 5.18
CA GLY A 102 2.78 -14.07 4.21
C GLY A 102 2.44 -12.58 4.21
N PHE A 103 2.39 -11.97 5.40
CA PHE A 103 2.16 -10.52 5.55
C PHE A 103 3.32 -9.68 4.99
N ILE A 104 4.55 -10.06 5.31
CA ILE A 104 5.75 -9.37 4.80
C ILE A 104 5.81 -9.46 3.28
N LEU A 105 5.55 -10.64 2.72
CA LEU A 105 5.52 -10.85 1.28
C LEU A 105 4.42 -10.01 0.61
N LEU A 106 3.23 -9.95 1.20
CA LEU A 106 2.12 -9.14 0.71
C LEU A 106 2.50 -7.64 0.69
N LEU A 107 3.13 -7.16 1.75
CA LEU A 107 3.60 -5.79 1.86
C LEU A 107 4.63 -5.47 0.77
N PHE A 108 5.53 -6.40 0.49
CA PHE A 108 6.52 -6.29 -0.59
C PHE A 108 5.86 -6.24 -1.97
N VAL A 109 4.90 -7.14 -2.23
CA VAL A 109 4.18 -7.20 -3.52
C VAL A 109 3.41 -5.90 -3.77
N VAL A 110 2.72 -5.37 -2.76
CA VAL A 110 2.00 -4.09 -2.85
C VAL A 110 2.99 -2.94 -3.10
N GLY A 111 4.12 -2.91 -2.41
CA GLY A 111 5.17 -1.90 -2.62
C GLY A 111 5.74 -1.92 -4.03
N ILE A 112 6.01 -3.11 -4.59
CA ILE A 112 6.45 -3.27 -5.97
C ILE A 112 5.35 -2.80 -6.93
N GLY A 113 4.09 -3.18 -6.69
CA GLY A 113 2.94 -2.73 -7.48
C GLY A 113 2.81 -1.21 -7.52
N MET A 114 3.00 -0.54 -6.39
CA MET A 114 3.02 0.93 -6.31
C MET A 114 4.16 1.52 -7.13
N SER A 115 5.36 0.95 -7.04
CA SER A 115 6.53 1.40 -7.78
C SER A 115 6.32 1.28 -9.29
N LEU A 116 5.80 0.14 -9.75
CA LEU A 116 5.48 -0.07 -11.16
C LEU A 116 4.40 0.90 -11.65
N THR A 117 3.32 1.06 -10.88
CA THR A 117 2.23 1.98 -11.23
C THR A 117 2.73 3.41 -11.34
N LYS A 118 3.60 3.84 -10.41
CA LYS A 118 4.22 5.17 -10.46
C LYS A 118 5.07 5.36 -11.73
N SER A 119 5.79 4.33 -12.15
CA SER A 119 6.60 4.39 -13.37
C SER A 119 5.77 4.57 -14.64
N PHE A 120 4.51 4.12 -14.66
CA PHE A 120 3.60 4.35 -15.78
C PHE A 120 2.88 5.69 -15.74
N VAL A 121 2.81 6.32 -14.57
CA VAL A 121 2.18 7.65 -14.41
C VAL A 121 3.17 8.78 -14.75
N ASN A 122 4.46 8.53 -14.57
CA ASN A 122 5.54 9.50 -14.80
C ASN A 122 6.02 9.39 -16.25
#